data_1d31f7476a831e88cf74720036877ebc
#
_entry.id   1d31f7476a831e88cf74720036877ebc
#
_cell.length_a   1.000
_cell.length_b   1.000
_cell.length_c   1.000
_cell.angle_alpha   90.00
_cell.angle_beta   90.00
_cell.angle_gamma   90.00
#
_symmetry.space_group_name_H-M   'P 1'
#
loop_
_entity.id
_entity.type
_entity.pdbx_description
1 polymer ?
#
loop_
_entity_poly.entity_id
_entity_poly.type
_entity_poly.pdbx_seq_one_letter_code
_entity_poly.pdbx_strand_id
1 'polypeptide(L)'
;MTSVPTPRSRRAFLIACGSAATAARLRSADHSIRLGGPVFIKSDDPAEIAQEHVRLGYRAAYCPPANANDTGHIRAIEQAFANAGVVIAEVGAWKNMLDPDPIKRRENLSYVTERCALAEAVGARCCVDIAGSYNPTVWYGPDPKNLSKEFFDATVENCRHIIDQVKPKRTKFTIEMMGWSIPDGPDSYVQLIRAVDRPAFAVHLDVCNGINSPVRFYQNSQFISECFRKLGPWIASCHAKDLQWVTELNVHFLEVIPGRGQVDYGRYLTELSSLPDVPLMMEHLKTADDYREAAEYIRTVGAKNHLSFR
;
A
#
# COMPACT_ATOMS: atom_id res chain seq x y z
N MET A 1 -47.54 -61.04 -53.03
CA MET A 1 -46.24 -61.68 -53.34
C MET A 1 -45.24 -60.59 -53.50
N THR A 2 -44.61 -60.20 -52.43
CA THR A 2 -43.79 -59.01 -52.37
C THR A 2 -42.41 -59.42 -51.77
N SER A 3 -41.39 -59.23 -52.54
CA SER A 3 -40.00 -59.52 -52.23
C SER A 3 -39.41 -58.45 -51.33
N VAL A 4 -38.74 -58.88 -50.26
CA VAL A 4 -37.96 -58.03 -49.31
C VAL A 4 -36.54 -57.90 -49.82
N PRO A 5 -35.94 -56.73 -49.88
CA PRO A 5 -34.51 -56.58 -50.10
C PRO A 5 -33.75 -56.41 -48.78
N THR A 6 -32.62 -57.10 -48.68
CA THR A 6 -31.63 -57.10 -47.63
C THR A 6 -30.90 -55.76 -47.51
N PRO A 7 -30.45 -55.35 -46.29
CA PRO A 7 -29.75 -54.09 -46.10
C PRO A 7 -28.23 -54.23 -46.35
N ARG A 8 -27.69 -53.21 -47.01
CA ARG A 8 -26.26 -52.99 -47.25
C ARG A 8 -25.53 -52.55 -46.00
N SER A 9 -24.44 -53.16 -45.69
CA SER A 9 -23.44 -52.82 -44.67
C SER A 9 -22.90 -51.39 -44.85
N ARG A 10 -23.02 -50.57 -43.81
CA ARG A 10 -22.31 -49.29 -43.70
C ARG A 10 -21.05 -49.49 -42.86
N ARG A 11 -19.92 -49.40 -43.52
CA ARG A 11 -18.63 -49.23 -42.84
C ARG A 11 -18.62 -47.89 -42.09
N ALA A 12 -18.51 -47.97 -40.78
CA ALA A 12 -18.28 -46.78 -39.93
C ALA A 12 -16.82 -46.36 -40.07
N PHE A 13 -16.61 -45.13 -40.52
CA PHE A 13 -15.31 -44.45 -40.50
C PHE A 13 -15.14 -43.82 -39.12
N LEU A 14 -14.28 -44.36 -38.27
CA LEU A 14 -13.87 -43.75 -37.00
C LEU A 14 -12.83 -42.69 -37.31
N ILE A 15 -13.26 -41.43 -37.25
CA ILE A 15 -12.35 -40.28 -37.19
C ILE A 15 -11.95 -40.12 -35.73
N ALA A 16 -10.70 -40.42 -35.40
CA ALA A 16 -10.10 -40.11 -34.14
C ALA A 16 -9.77 -38.60 -34.09
N CYS A 17 -10.62 -37.80 -33.49
CA CYS A 17 -10.28 -36.43 -33.10
C CYS A 17 -9.40 -36.47 -31.85
N GLY A 18 -8.09 -36.40 -32.07
CA GLY A 18 -7.14 -36.15 -30.99
C GLY A 18 -7.29 -34.74 -30.44
N SER A 19 -8.04 -34.60 -29.36
CA SER A 19 -8.10 -33.35 -28.58
C SER A 19 -6.80 -33.20 -27.83
N ALA A 20 -5.87 -32.43 -28.39
CA ALA A 20 -4.73 -31.91 -27.62
C ALA A 20 -5.27 -30.86 -26.62
N ALA A 21 -5.56 -31.32 -25.41
CA ALA A 21 -5.82 -30.43 -24.30
C ALA A 21 -4.51 -29.70 -23.94
N THR A 22 -4.30 -28.53 -24.51
CA THR A 22 -3.31 -27.57 -24.04
C THR A 22 -3.77 -27.12 -22.66
N ALA A 23 -3.27 -27.77 -21.61
CA ALA A 23 -3.39 -27.28 -20.25
C ALA A 23 -2.59 -25.96 -20.20
N ALA A 24 -3.28 -24.84 -20.39
CA ALA A 24 -2.78 -23.54 -20.02
C ALA A 24 -2.53 -23.62 -18.50
N ARG A 25 -1.24 -23.77 -18.11
CA ARG A 25 -0.84 -23.53 -16.74
C ARG A 25 -1.19 -22.08 -16.45
N LEU A 26 -2.34 -21.86 -15.81
CA LEU A 26 -2.58 -20.65 -15.04
C LEU A 26 -1.37 -20.52 -14.13
N ARG A 27 -0.50 -19.57 -14.42
CA ARG A 27 0.51 -19.14 -13.44
C ARG A 27 -0.31 -18.74 -12.23
N SER A 28 -0.23 -19.50 -11.15
CA SER A 28 -0.75 -19.05 -9.87
C SER A 28 -0.14 -17.69 -9.65
N ALA A 29 -0.98 -16.68 -9.41
CA ALA A 29 -0.49 -15.39 -9.02
C ALA A 29 0.47 -15.63 -7.85
N ASP A 30 1.66 -15.03 -7.93
CA ASP A 30 2.65 -15.16 -6.88
C ASP A 30 2.13 -14.33 -5.68
N HIS A 31 1.50 -15.01 -4.75
CA HIS A 31 0.89 -14.43 -3.54
C HIS A 31 1.91 -14.11 -2.44
N SER A 32 3.19 -14.05 -2.79
CA SER A 32 4.25 -13.74 -1.82
C SER A 32 4.25 -12.26 -1.46
N ILE A 33 4.37 -11.98 -0.16
CA ILE A 33 4.37 -10.63 0.40
C ILE A 33 5.75 -9.99 0.21
N ARG A 34 5.78 -8.74 -0.22
CA ARG A 34 6.98 -7.91 -0.20
C ARG A 34 7.04 -7.15 1.11
N LEU A 35 7.92 -7.58 2.01
CA LEU A 35 8.21 -6.84 3.24
C LEU A 35 9.29 -5.80 2.95
N GLY A 36 9.15 -4.60 3.53
CA GLY A 36 10.10 -3.53 3.43
C GLY A 36 10.20 -2.70 4.71
N GLY A 37 11.19 -1.83 4.73
CA GLY A 37 11.46 -0.91 5.82
C GLY A 37 12.70 -0.09 5.49
N PRO A 38 13.10 0.88 6.34
CA PRO A 38 14.31 1.66 6.14
C PRO A 38 15.57 0.80 6.32
N VAL A 39 16.67 1.28 5.73
CA VAL A 39 18.01 0.77 5.96
C VAL A 39 18.84 1.83 6.69
N PHE A 40 19.84 1.39 7.48
CA PHE A 40 20.60 2.25 8.39
C PHE A 40 22.07 2.38 8.00
N ILE A 41 22.41 2.03 6.75
CA ILE A 41 23.75 2.27 6.21
C ILE A 41 23.96 3.76 5.88
N LYS A 42 25.20 4.22 5.94
CA LYS A 42 25.61 5.55 5.49
C LYS A 42 26.16 5.41 4.08
N SER A 43 25.32 5.50 3.09
CA SER A 43 25.70 5.46 1.68
C SER A 43 24.73 6.29 0.85
N ASP A 44 25.25 6.97 -0.17
CA ASP A 44 24.48 7.65 -1.20
C ASP A 44 24.48 6.86 -2.52
N ASP A 45 25.17 5.70 -2.55
CA ASP A 45 25.19 4.81 -3.71
C ASP A 45 23.88 3.96 -3.76
N PRO A 46 23.04 4.16 -4.78
CA PRO A 46 21.82 3.39 -4.93
C PRO A 46 22.03 1.86 -4.97
N ALA A 47 23.17 1.39 -5.48
CA ALA A 47 23.46 -0.04 -5.53
C ALA A 47 23.72 -0.62 -4.13
N GLU A 48 24.50 0.07 -3.31
CA GLU A 48 24.76 -0.34 -1.93
C GLU A 48 23.45 -0.32 -1.10
N ILE A 49 22.64 0.73 -1.26
CA ILE A 49 21.34 0.85 -0.59
C ILE A 49 20.43 -0.32 -0.98
N ALA A 50 20.32 -0.62 -2.28
CA ALA A 50 19.48 -1.70 -2.77
C ALA A 50 19.96 -3.08 -2.26
N GLN A 51 21.28 -3.31 -2.23
CA GLN A 51 21.85 -4.55 -1.69
C GLN A 51 21.61 -4.70 -0.19
N GLU A 52 21.64 -3.61 0.57
CA GLU A 52 21.32 -3.66 2.01
C GLU A 52 19.88 -4.10 2.25
N HIS A 53 18.90 -3.66 1.44
CA HIS A 53 17.53 -4.17 1.52
C HIS A 53 17.50 -5.69 1.30
N VAL A 54 18.23 -6.17 0.28
CA VAL A 54 18.35 -7.62 0.02
C VAL A 54 18.94 -8.36 1.19
N ARG A 55 20.02 -7.83 1.79
CA ARG A 55 20.71 -8.43 2.96
C ARG A 55 19.78 -8.55 4.17
N LEU A 56 18.90 -7.57 4.38
CA LEU A 56 17.87 -7.59 5.44
C LEU A 56 16.64 -8.47 5.07
N GLY A 57 16.65 -9.07 3.87
CA GLY A 57 15.53 -9.84 3.34
C GLY A 57 14.34 -8.99 2.92
N TYR A 58 14.52 -7.69 2.69
CA TYR A 58 13.47 -6.81 2.17
C TYR A 58 13.39 -6.90 0.65
N ARG A 59 12.16 -6.75 0.13
CA ARG A 59 11.88 -6.67 -1.30
C ARG A 59 11.01 -5.47 -1.65
N ALA A 60 10.84 -4.57 -0.70
CA ALA A 60 10.24 -3.24 -0.86
C ALA A 60 11.06 -2.21 -0.09
N ALA A 61 11.07 -0.97 -0.54
CA ALA A 61 11.87 0.10 0.02
C ALA A 61 11.13 1.43 -0.02
N TYR A 62 11.43 2.29 0.93
CA TYR A 62 11.20 3.72 0.77
C TYR A 62 12.14 4.28 -0.29
N CYS A 63 11.70 5.28 -1.05
CA CYS A 63 12.54 5.92 -2.04
C CYS A 63 13.77 6.56 -1.35
N PRO A 64 14.99 6.28 -1.79
CA PRO A 64 16.17 7.01 -1.34
C PRO A 64 16.03 8.52 -1.60
N PRO A 65 16.78 9.37 -0.87
CA PRO A 65 16.80 10.81 -1.14
C PRO A 65 17.13 11.07 -2.61
N ALA A 66 16.28 11.81 -3.29
CA ALA A 66 16.47 12.16 -4.69
C ALA A 66 15.79 13.51 -5.01
N ASN A 67 16.35 14.21 -6.00
CA ASN A 67 15.76 15.40 -6.58
C ASN A 67 15.11 15.03 -7.92
N ALA A 68 13.86 15.44 -8.13
CA ALA A 68 13.12 15.15 -9.36
C ALA A 68 13.80 15.66 -10.63
N ASN A 69 14.67 16.67 -10.52
CA ASN A 69 15.44 17.24 -11.63
C ASN A 69 16.75 16.49 -11.92
N ASP A 70 17.22 15.63 -11.02
CA ASP A 70 18.43 14.83 -11.23
C ASP A 70 18.10 13.52 -11.93
N THR A 71 17.92 13.61 -13.25
CA THR A 71 17.56 12.44 -14.07
C THR A 71 18.63 11.35 -14.08
N GLY A 72 19.90 11.69 -13.85
CA GLY A 72 21.01 10.74 -13.76
C GLY A 72 20.90 9.89 -12.51
N HIS A 73 20.74 10.54 -11.37
CA HIS A 73 20.58 9.85 -10.07
C HIS A 73 19.28 9.03 -10.01
N ILE A 74 18.18 9.56 -10.55
CA ILE A 74 16.89 8.84 -10.65
C ILE A 74 17.05 7.52 -11.43
N ARG A 75 17.72 7.55 -12.58
CA ARG A 75 17.99 6.32 -13.36
C ARG A 75 18.87 5.34 -12.61
N ALA A 76 19.89 5.83 -11.88
CA ALA A 76 20.74 4.99 -11.06
C ALA A 76 19.94 4.28 -9.95
N ILE A 77 19.05 4.99 -9.26
CA ILE A 77 18.13 4.42 -8.28
C ILE A 77 17.26 3.35 -8.93
N GLU A 78 16.54 3.69 -10.01
CA GLU A 78 15.64 2.77 -10.70
C GLU A 78 16.36 1.48 -11.13
N GLN A 79 17.53 1.62 -11.74
CA GLN A 79 18.33 0.48 -12.20
C GLN A 79 18.85 -0.38 -11.06
N ALA A 80 19.36 0.23 -9.99
CA ALA A 80 19.92 -0.48 -8.83
C ALA A 80 18.85 -1.32 -8.12
N PHE A 81 17.68 -0.72 -7.86
CA PHE A 81 16.58 -1.38 -7.18
C PHE A 81 15.94 -2.47 -8.06
N ALA A 82 15.79 -2.22 -9.37
CA ALA A 82 15.32 -3.23 -10.31
C ALA A 82 16.27 -4.44 -10.38
N ASN A 83 17.59 -4.22 -10.46
CA ASN A 83 18.59 -5.27 -10.47
C ASN A 83 18.59 -6.09 -9.17
N ALA A 84 18.32 -5.47 -8.04
CA ALA A 84 18.22 -6.13 -6.74
C ALA A 84 16.87 -6.85 -6.51
N GLY A 85 15.89 -6.69 -7.40
CA GLY A 85 14.54 -7.22 -7.23
C GLY A 85 13.78 -6.59 -6.07
N VAL A 86 14.13 -5.35 -5.71
CA VAL A 86 13.49 -4.54 -4.67
C VAL A 86 12.61 -3.49 -5.35
N VAL A 87 11.33 -3.40 -5.00
CA VAL A 87 10.45 -2.35 -5.51
C VAL A 87 10.57 -1.10 -4.64
N ILE A 88 10.54 0.06 -5.26
CA ILE A 88 10.34 1.31 -4.54
C ILE A 88 8.84 1.38 -4.23
N ALA A 89 8.48 1.16 -2.97
CA ALA A 89 7.10 1.14 -2.52
C ALA A 89 6.52 2.55 -2.49
N GLU A 90 7.26 3.48 -1.89
CA GLU A 90 6.73 4.77 -1.51
C GLU A 90 7.72 5.92 -1.70
N VAL A 91 7.18 7.03 -2.16
CA VAL A 91 7.79 8.36 -2.05
C VAL A 91 6.93 9.14 -1.06
N GLY A 92 7.38 9.23 0.18
CA GLY A 92 6.69 10.01 1.22
C GLY A 92 6.75 11.51 0.93
N ALA A 93 5.62 12.21 1.12
CA ALA A 93 5.53 13.66 0.95
C ALA A 93 5.42 14.41 2.28
N TRP A 94 4.64 13.91 3.22
CA TRP A 94 4.50 14.29 4.63
C TRP A 94 4.43 15.81 4.86
N LYS A 95 3.42 16.45 4.28
CA LYS A 95 3.12 17.88 4.42
C LYS A 95 1.64 18.12 4.66
N ASN A 96 1.35 19.19 5.41
CA ASN A 96 -0.02 19.61 5.63
C ASN A 96 -0.55 20.44 4.46
N MET A 97 -1.23 19.79 3.52
CA MET A 97 -1.85 20.46 2.36
C MET A 97 -3.11 21.28 2.76
N LEU A 98 -3.52 21.21 4.01
CA LEU A 98 -4.65 21.95 4.58
C LEU A 98 -4.22 22.89 5.73
N ASP A 99 -2.94 23.26 5.77
CA ASP A 99 -2.40 24.16 6.76
C ASP A 99 -3.27 25.43 6.87
N PRO A 100 -3.62 25.87 8.10
CA PRO A 100 -4.38 27.11 8.30
C PRO A 100 -3.74 28.35 7.67
N ASP A 101 -2.40 28.41 7.64
CA ASP A 101 -1.65 29.44 6.94
C ASP A 101 -1.74 29.22 5.42
N PRO A 102 -2.34 30.15 4.65
CA PRO A 102 -2.53 29.99 3.22
C PRO A 102 -1.21 29.99 2.41
N ILE A 103 -0.14 30.59 2.96
CA ILE A 103 1.18 30.57 2.31
C ILE A 103 1.78 29.17 2.41
N LYS A 104 1.86 28.65 3.64
CA LYS A 104 2.34 27.28 3.90
C LYS A 104 1.53 26.23 3.16
N ARG A 105 0.21 26.41 3.10
CA ARG A 105 -0.69 25.51 2.37
C ARG A 105 -0.31 25.40 0.89
N ARG A 106 -0.05 26.54 0.23
CA ARG A 106 0.39 26.55 -1.18
C ARG A 106 1.77 25.94 -1.36
N GLU A 107 2.72 26.28 -0.49
CA GLU A 107 4.08 25.69 -0.51
C GLU A 107 4.04 24.18 -0.31
N ASN A 108 3.25 23.71 0.66
CA ASN A 108 3.07 22.29 0.93
C ASN A 108 2.45 21.56 -0.27
N LEU A 109 1.42 22.12 -0.88
CA LEU A 109 0.78 21.52 -2.07
C LEU A 109 1.76 21.43 -3.26
N SER A 110 2.59 22.47 -3.46
CA SER A 110 3.66 22.45 -4.48
C SER A 110 4.67 21.34 -4.20
N TYR A 111 5.13 21.24 -2.95
CA TYR A 111 6.07 20.21 -2.55
C TYR A 111 5.51 18.80 -2.75
N VAL A 112 4.26 18.55 -2.35
CA VAL A 112 3.61 17.23 -2.54
C VAL A 112 3.47 16.90 -4.03
N THR A 113 3.18 17.91 -4.86
CA THR A 113 3.12 17.74 -6.32
C THR A 113 4.50 17.33 -6.89
N GLU A 114 5.57 17.97 -6.44
CA GLU A 114 6.95 17.61 -6.82
C GLU A 114 7.33 16.20 -6.35
N ARG A 115 6.89 15.79 -5.13
CA ARG A 115 7.11 14.42 -4.63
C ARG A 115 6.36 13.39 -5.46
N CYS A 116 5.15 13.70 -5.91
CA CYS A 116 4.39 12.84 -6.82
C CYS A 116 5.08 12.71 -8.19
N ALA A 117 5.66 13.79 -8.70
CA ALA A 117 6.46 13.76 -9.92
C ALA A 117 7.75 12.92 -9.76
N LEU A 118 8.41 12.99 -8.60
CA LEU A 118 9.53 12.11 -8.28
C LEU A 118 9.09 10.63 -8.23
N ALA A 119 7.95 10.32 -7.61
CA ALA A 119 7.41 8.96 -7.57
C ALA A 119 7.16 8.40 -8.97
N GLU A 120 6.62 9.21 -9.88
CA GLU A 120 6.46 8.86 -11.29
C GLU A 120 7.81 8.59 -11.96
N ALA A 121 8.81 9.45 -11.72
CA ALA A 121 10.13 9.38 -12.33
C ALA A 121 10.91 8.13 -11.86
N VAL A 122 10.90 7.79 -10.57
CA VAL A 122 11.59 6.59 -10.04
C VAL A 122 10.78 5.30 -10.21
N GLY A 123 9.52 5.39 -10.66
CA GLY A 123 8.63 4.23 -10.80
C GLY A 123 8.19 3.63 -9.47
N ALA A 124 8.00 4.45 -8.44
CA ALA A 124 7.48 4.01 -7.16
C ALA A 124 6.01 3.52 -7.26
N ARG A 125 5.59 2.62 -6.38
CA ARG A 125 4.20 2.17 -6.33
C ARG A 125 3.25 3.32 -6.04
N CYS A 126 3.62 4.20 -5.10
CA CYS A 126 2.85 5.42 -4.82
C CYS A 126 3.73 6.58 -4.33
N CYS A 127 3.16 7.78 -4.46
CA CYS A 127 3.47 8.92 -3.62
C CYS A 127 2.43 8.97 -2.51
N VAL A 128 2.86 9.03 -1.27
CA VAL A 128 1.97 9.02 -0.10
C VAL A 128 2.09 10.30 0.70
N ASP A 129 0.93 10.83 1.10
CA ASP A 129 0.80 11.91 2.06
C ASP A 129 -0.46 11.67 2.92
N ILE A 130 -0.66 12.46 3.96
CA ILE A 130 -1.95 12.57 4.65
C ILE A 130 -2.78 13.71 4.07
N ALA A 131 -4.07 13.75 4.34
CA ALA A 131 -4.90 14.90 3.93
C ALA A 131 -4.44 16.21 4.58
N GLY A 132 -3.85 16.12 5.77
CA GLY A 132 -3.43 17.24 6.58
C GLY A 132 -4.38 17.50 7.74
N SER A 133 -4.32 18.73 8.29
CA SER A 133 -5.17 19.14 9.41
C SER A 133 -5.35 20.65 9.43
N TYR A 134 -6.49 21.11 9.96
CA TYR A 134 -6.72 22.51 10.34
C TYR A 134 -6.17 22.87 11.72
N ASN A 135 -5.54 21.92 12.44
CA ASN A 135 -4.88 22.19 13.70
C ASN A 135 -3.69 23.14 13.49
N PRO A 136 -3.63 24.29 14.20
CA PRO A 136 -2.61 25.31 13.96
C PRO A 136 -1.23 24.98 14.53
N THR A 137 -1.12 23.96 15.38
CA THR A 137 0.13 23.64 16.10
C THR A 137 0.69 22.27 15.76
N VAL A 138 -0.18 21.30 15.45
CA VAL A 138 0.20 19.94 15.10
C VAL A 138 -0.32 19.63 13.71
N TRP A 139 0.53 19.54 12.72
CA TRP A 139 0.18 19.46 11.30
C TRP A 139 -0.68 18.24 10.91
N TYR A 140 -0.75 17.21 11.73
CA TYR A 140 -1.60 16.03 11.61
C TYR A 140 -2.59 15.88 12.78
N GLY A 141 -2.67 16.90 13.67
CA GLY A 141 -3.37 16.82 14.96
C GLY A 141 -4.90 16.94 14.84
N PRO A 142 -5.60 16.75 15.96
CA PRO A 142 -7.05 16.84 16.01
C PRO A 142 -7.51 18.28 15.79
N ASP A 143 -8.56 18.45 15.00
CA ASP A 143 -9.35 19.66 14.85
C ASP A 143 -10.78 19.26 14.46
N PRO A 144 -11.83 19.87 15.05
CA PRO A 144 -13.21 19.48 14.73
C PRO A 144 -13.57 19.67 13.25
N LYS A 145 -12.91 20.58 12.55
CA LYS A 145 -13.13 20.80 11.11
C LYS A 145 -12.51 19.71 10.23
N ASN A 146 -11.59 18.89 10.75
CA ASN A 146 -11.01 17.76 9.98
C ASN A 146 -12.03 16.70 9.58
N LEU A 147 -13.24 16.74 10.17
CA LEU A 147 -14.35 15.85 9.85
C LEU A 147 -15.47 16.56 9.09
N SER A 148 -15.24 17.80 8.68
CA SER A 148 -16.24 18.62 7.98
C SER A 148 -16.29 18.32 6.48
N LYS A 149 -17.38 18.75 5.84
CA LYS A 149 -17.51 18.69 4.39
C LYS A 149 -16.46 19.56 3.68
N GLU A 150 -16.14 20.73 4.25
CA GLU A 150 -15.13 21.64 3.71
C GLU A 150 -13.75 20.99 3.67
N PHE A 151 -13.40 20.24 4.72
CA PHE A 151 -12.15 19.48 4.76
C PHE A 151 -12.12 18.40 3.68
N PHE A 152 -13.22 17.66 3.56
CA PHE A 152 -13.36 16.61 2.54
C PHE A 152 -13.23 17.19 1.12
N ASP A 153 -13.98 18.26 0.82
CA ASP A 153 -13.95 18.90 -0.51
C ASP A 153 -12.55 19.43 -0.84
N ALA A 154 -11.88 20.09 0.11
CA ALA A 154 -10.53 20.60 -0.07
C ALA A 154 -9.50 19.46 -0.27
N THR A 155 -9.66 18.33 0.42
CA THR A 155 -8.84 17.13 0.19
C THR A 155 -9.03 16.59 -1.23
N VAL A 156 -10.27 16.52 -1.72
CA VAL A 156 -10.60 16.09 -3.09
C VAL A 156 -9.93 17.03 -4.11
N GLU A 157 -10.03 18.33 -3.91
CA GLU A 157 -9.43 19.32 -4.82
C GLU A 157 -7.90 19.20 -4.87
N ASN A 158 -7.24 19.03 -3.71
CA ASN A 158 -5.79 18.85 -3.64
C ASN A 158 -5.36 17.57 -4.39
N CYS A 159 -6.05 16.44 -4.15
CA CYS A 159 -5.76 15.19 -4.84
C CYS A 159 -5.90 15.31 -6.36
N ARG A 160 -6.98 15.96 -6.82
CA ARG A 160 -7.20 16.23 -8.24
C ARG A 160 -6.12 17.13 -8.83
N HIS A 161 -5.78 18.21 -8.11
CA HIS A 161 -4.73 19.14 -8.54
C HIS A 161 -3.40 18.41 -8.77
N ILE A 162 -2.93 17.63 -7.81
CA ILE A 162 -1.67 16.88 -7.89
C ILE A 162 -1.69 15.93 -9.09
N ILE A 163 -2.74 15.11 -9.20
CA ILE A 163 -2.86 14.12 -10.26
C ILE A 163 -2.96 14.78 -11.64
N ASP A 164 -3.75 15.84 -11.77
CA ASP A 164 -3.95 16.53 -13.05
C ASP A 164 -2.70 17.31 -13.50
N GLN A 165 -1.86 17.77 -12.56
CA GLN A 165 -0.57 18.39 -12.85
C GLN A 165 0.49 17.36 -13.26
N VAL A 166 0.65 16.28 -12.50
CA VAL A 166 1.70 15.26 -12.72
C VAL A 166 1.32 14.31 -13.85
N LYS A 167 0.03 13.97 -13.97
CA LYS A 167 -0.52 12.96 -14.91
C LYS A 167 0.21 11.62 -14.83
N PRO A 168 0.30 11.04 -13.62
CA PRO A 168 1.11 9.85 -13.39
C PRO A 168 0.57 8.65 -14.16
N LYS A 169 1.48 7.84 -14.72
CA LYS A 169 1.21 6.62 -15.49
C LYS A 169 1.77 5.37 -14.82
N ARG A 170 2.86 5.52 -14.06
CA ARG A 170 3.60 4.43 -13.42
C ARG A 170 3.31 4.36 -11.92
N THR A 171 3.06 5.50 -11.29
CA THR A 171 2.80 5.63 -9.86
C THR A 171 1.34 5.94 -9.56
N LYS A 172 0.96 5.87 -8.30
CA LYS A 172 -0.33 6.34 -7.78
C LYS A 172 -0.08 7.48 -6.79
N PHE A 173 -1.02 8.41 -6.70
CA PHE A 173 -1.10 9.33 -5.56
C PHE A 173 -2.04 8.74 -4.51
N THR A 174 -1.62 8.73 -3.26
CA THR A 174 -2.37 8.11 -2.16
C THR A 174 -2.44 9.03 -0.96
N ILE A 175 -3.54 8.94 -0.23
CA ILE A 175 -3.70 9.54 1.10
C ILE A 175 -3.65 8.41 2.13
N GLU A 176 -2.82 8.55 3.15
CA GLU A 176 -2.82 7.61 4.27
C GLU A 176 -4.04 7.83 5.15
N MET A 177 -4.63 6.73 5.62
CA MET A 177 -5.73 6.76 6.58
C MET A 177 -5.25 7.31 7.93
N MET A 178 -6.02 8.22 8.54
CA MET A 178 -5.66 8.88 9.81
C MET A 178 -6.80 8.78 10.82
N GLY A 179 -6.44 8.74 12.12
CA GLY A 179 -7.44 8.67 13.19
C GLY A 179 -8.17 9.98 13.51
N TRP A 180 -7.61 11.12 13.11
CA TRP A 180 -8.07 12.46 13.44
C TRP A 180 -8.60 13.28 12.26
N SER A 181 -8.60 12.70 11.07
CA SER A 181 -9.06 13.36 9.85
C SER A 181 -9.60 12.34 8.85
N ILE A 182 -10.42 12.82 7.90
CA ILE A 182 -10.90 12.01 6.78
C ILE A 182 -9.72 11.81 5.78
N PRO A 183 -9.49 10.55 5.29
CA PRO A 183 -10.24 9.31 5.55
C PRO A 183 -9.83 8.64 6.88
N ASP A 184 -10.80 8.33 7.72
CA ASP A 184 -10.63 7.72 9.05
C ASP A 184 -11.06 6.25 9.12
N GLY A 185 -11.41 5.69 7.98
CA GLY A 185 -11.88 4.32 7.85
C GLY A 185 -12.25 3.96 6.41
N PRO A 186 -12.60 2.68 6.16
CA PRO A 186 -12.83 2.21 4.79
C PRO A 186 -14.02 2.88 4.10
N ASP A 187 -15.07 3.31 4.81
CA ASP A 187 -16.22 3.96 4.21
C ASP A 187 -15.92 5.39 3.76
N SER A 188 -15.28 6.18 4.61
CA SER A 188 -14.84 7.54 4.25
C SER A 188 -13.80 7.50 3.12
N TYR A 189 -12.95 6.46 3.10
CA TYR A 189 -11.99 6.28 2.01
C TYR A 189 -12.67 5.95 0.67
N VAL A 190 -13.68 5.08 0.65
CA VAL A 190 -14.48 4.80 -0.57
C VAL A 190 -15.16 6.07 -1.09
N GLN A 191 -15.67 6.91 -0.18
CA GLN A 191 -16.24 8.20 -0.57
C GLN A 191 -15.18 9.11 -1.21
N LEU A 192 -13.98 9.16 -0.65
CA LEU A 192 -12.87 9.95 -1.19
C LEU A 192 -12.45 9.46 -2.58
N ILE A 193 -12.31 8.15 -2.78
CA ILE A 193 -11.98 7.55 -4.09
C ILE A 193 -13.00 7.97 -5.15
N ARG A 194 -14.28 7.85 -4.82
CA ARG A 194 -15.38 8.22 -5.73
C ARG A 194 -15.39 9.72 -6.03
N ALA A 195 -15.13 10.54 -5.02
CA ALA A 195 -15.11 11.99 -5.17
C ALA A 195 -13.90 12.47 -5.96
N VAL A 196 -12.72 11.93 -5.74
CA VAL A 196 -11.50 12.29 -6.51
C VAL A 196 -11.66 11.91 -7.97
N ASP A 197 -12.24 10.75 -8.26
CA ASP A 197 -12.56 10.28 -9.61
C ASP A 197 -11.38 10.42 -10.59
N ARG A 198 -10.22 9.89 -10.19
CA ARG A 198 -8.99 9.83 -11.01
C ARG A 198 -8.39 8.42 -10.93
N PRO A 199 -8.09 7.77 -12.07
CA PRO A 199 -7.50 6.42 -12.07
C PRO A 199 -6.13 6.32 -11.39
N ALA A 200 -5.44 7.46 -11.25
CA ALA A 200 -4.16 7.53 -10.57
C ALA A 200 -4.29 7.76 -9.05
N PHE A 201 -5.49 7.98 -8.53
CA PHE A 201 -5.75 8.00 -7.10
C PHE A 201 -5.89 6.58 -6.55
N ALA A 202 -5.23 6.29 -5.42
CA ALA A 202 -5.24 4.97 -4.82
C ALA A 202 -5.20 5.06 -3.28
N VAL A 203 -5.12 3.91 -2.63
CA VAL A 203 -5.15 3.77 -1.17
C VAL A 203 -3.75 3.49 -0.64
N HIS A 204 -3.33 4.23 0.37
CA HIS A 204 -2.29 3.83 1.30
C HIS A 204 -2.98 3.34 2.57
N LEU A 205 -2.85 2.04 2.85
CA LEU A 205 -3.58 1.44 3.96
C LEU A 205 -2.70 1.34 5.21
N ASP A 206 -3.02 2.14 6.22
CA ASP A 206 -2.55 1.96 7.58
C ASP A 206 -3.72 1.56 8.49
N VAL A 207 -3.77 0.28 8.84
CA VAL A 207 -4.85 -0.24 9.68
C VAL A 207 -4.77 0.29 11.11
N CYS A 208 -3.56 0.54 11.62
CA CYS A 208 -3.37 1.04 12.98
C CYS A 208 -3.94 2.46 13.15
N ASN A 209 -3.70 3.33 12.17
CA ASN A 209 -4.25 4.68 12.18
C ASN A 209 -5.79 4.67 12.13
N GLY A 210 -6.39 3.66 11.47
CA GLY A 210 -7.83 3.47 11.44
C GLY A 210 -8.43 2.88 12.71
N ILE A 211 -7.63 2.26 13.58
CA ILE A 211 -8.07 1.70 14.88
C ILE A 211 -8.12 2.84 15.92
N ASN A 212 -9.16 3.65 15.86
CA ASN A 212 -9.33 4.86 16.65
C ASN A 212 -10.40 4.76 17.75
N SER A 213 -10.86 3.57 18.08
CA SER A 213 -11.89 3.32 19.10
C SER A 213 -11.74 1.96 19.75
N PRO A 214 -12.27 1.74 20.98
CA PRO A 214 -12.26 0.44 21.63
C PRO A 214 -12.93 -0.65 20.79
N VAL A 215 -13.99 -0.33 20.08
CA VAL A 215 -14.69 -1.29 19.20
C VAL A 215 -13.75 -1.78 18.10
N ARG A 216 -13.11 -0.86 17.39
CA ARG A 216 -12.16 -1.23 16.34
C ARG A 216 -10.93 -1.96 16.90
N PHE A 217 -10.47 -1.57 18.09
CA PHE A 217 -9.33 -2.22 18.74
C PHE A 217 -9.63 -3.69 19.09
N TYR A 218 -10.75 -3.96 19.78
CA TYR A 218 -11.12 -5.33 20.14
C TYR A 218 -11.62 -6.17 18.97
N GLN A 219 -12.10 -5.53 17.91
CA GLN A 219 -12.57 -6.17 16.67
C GLN A 219 -11.64 -5.86 15.49
N ASN A 220 -10.32 -5.70 15.76
CA ASN A 220 -9.39 -5.30 14.71
C ASN A 220 -9.31 -6.32 13.55
N SER A 221 -9.48 -7.60 13.80
CA SER A 221 -9.56 -8.63 12.76
C SER A 221 -10.71 -8.37 11.78
N GLN A 222 -11.91 -8.00 12.27
CA GLN A 222 -13.04 -7.63 11.42
C GLN A 222 -12.79 -6.32 10.67
N PHE A 223 -12.21 -5.33 11.36
CA PHE A 223 -11.87 -4.04 10.75
C PHE A 223 -10.85 -4.20 9.63
N ILE A 224 -9.81 -5.02 9.82
CA ILE A 224 -8.83 -5.37 8.77
C ILE A 224 -9.56 -5.98 7.57
N SER A 225 -10.36 -7.03 7.79
CA SER A 225 -11.09 -7.67 6.69
C SER A 225 -12.04 -6.71 5.96
N GLU A 226 -12.66 -5.78 6.69
CA GLU A 226 -13.50 -4.75 6.08
C GLU A 226 -12.70 -3.79 5.20
N CYS A 227 -11.51 -3.35 5.65
CA CYS A 227 -10.60 -2.52 4.87
C CYS A 227 -10.23 -3.21 3.55
N PHE A 228 -9.77 -4.46 3.60
CA PHE A 228 -9.38 -5.17 2.39
C PHE A 228 -10.56 -5.47 1.47
N ARG A 229 -11.70 -5.85 2.02
CA ARG A 229 -12.92 -6.09 1.22
C ARG A 229 -13.40 -4.84 0.48
N LYS A 230 -13.34 -3.67 1.13
CA LYS A 230 -13.83 -2.40 0.54
C LYS A 230 -12.80 -1.70 -0.31
N LEU A 231 -11.53 -1.77 0.06
CA LEU A 231 -10.46 -0.97 -0.53
C LEU A 231 -9.50 -1.78 -1.40
N GLY A 232 -9.49 -3.11 -1.30
CA GLY A 232 -8.52 -4.01 -1.94
C GLY A 232 -8.14 -3.66 -3.38
N PRO A 233 -9.09 -3.36 -4.28
CA PRO A 233 -8.76 -3.01 -5.68
C PRO A 233 -7.92 -1.74 -5.86
N TRP A 234 -7.85 -0.88 -4.84
CA TRP A 234 -7.15 0.39 -4.89
C TRP A 234 -5.90 0.45 -3.99
N ILE A 235 -5.63 -0.57 -3.16
CA ILE A 235 -4.48 -0.54 -2.25
C ILE A 235 -3.17 -0.60 -3.06
N ALA A 236 -2.34 0.43 -2.92
CA ALA A 236 -1.05 0.55 -3.57
C ALA A 236 0.12 0.18 -2.65
N SER A 237 0.01 0.46 -1.35
CA SER A 237 0.98 0.13 -0.31
C SER A 237 0.28 0.02 1.04
N CYS A 238 0.90 -0.68 1.98
CA CYS A 238 0.42 -0.83 3.35
C CYS A 238 1.53 -0.55 4.35
N HIS A 239 1.17 0.02 5.53
CA HIS A 239 2.08 0.11 6.67
C HIS A 239 1.89 -1.03 7.67
N ALA A 240 3.00 -1.47 8.23
CA ALA A 240 3.06 -2.45 9.31
C ALA A 240 3.41 -1.76 10.63
N LYS A 241 2.40 -1.53 11.44
CA LYS A 241 2.46 -1.00 12.81
C LYS A 241 1.74 -1.94 13.75
N ASP A 242 1.88 -1.74 15.05
CA ASP A 242 1.11 -2.47 16.05
C ASP A 242 0.66 -1.54 17.17
N LEU A 243 -0.45 -1.86 17.82
CA LEU A 243 -1.06 -1.05 18.84
C LEU A 243 -1.24 -1.82 20.14
N GLN A 244 -0.91 -1.16 21.25
CA GLN A 244 -1.19 -1.62 22.61
C GLN A 244 -2.07 -0.60 23.31
N TRP A 245 -3.08 -1.07 24.07
CA TRP A 245 -3.83 -0.19 24.95
C TRP A 245 -3.01 0.18 26.18
N VAL A 246 -3.26 1.37 26.72
CA VAL A 246 -2.61 1.85 27.94
C VAL A 246 -3.58 1.76 29.11
N THR A 247 -3.06 1.36 30.29
CA THR A 247 -3.86 1.26 31.51
C THR A 247 -4.16 2.64 32.08
N GLU A 248 -5.09 3.33 31.44
CA GLU A 248 -5.60 4.65 31.81
C GLU A 248 -7.12 4.65 31.74
N LEU A 249 -7.76 5.63 32.43
CA LEU A 249 -9.22 5.75 32.40
C LEU A 249 -9.73 6.15 31.01
N ASN A 250 -9.01 7.05 30.34
CA ASN A 250 -9.36 7.47 29.00
C ASN A 250 -8.81 6.49 27.95
N VAL A 251 -9.50 6.41 26.82
CA VAL A 251 -9.05 5.57 25.69
C VAL A 251 -7.74 6.13 25.13
N HIS A 252 -6.68 5.32 25.26
CA HIS A 252 -5.37 5.66 24.77
C HIS A 252 -4.68 4.40 24.23
N PHE A 253 -4.24 4.46 22.99
CA PHE A 253 -3.44 3.41 22.34
C PHE A 253 -2.03 3.94 22.08
N LEU A 254 -1.03 3.10 22.36
CA LEU A 254 0.36 3.35 21.99
C LEU A 254 0.72 2.53 20.76
N GLU A 255 1.42 3.16 19.84
CA GLU A 255 2.10 2.47 18.77
C GLU A 255 3.33 1.76 19.33
N VAL A 256 3.45 0.47 19.03
CA VAL A 256 4.52 -0.40 19.52
C VAL A 256 5.12 -1.21 18.37
N ILE A 257 6.26 -1.85 18.63
CA ILE A 257 6.89 -2.75 17.67
C ILE A 257 5.90 -3.88 17.29
N PRO A 258 5.71 -4.21 16.00
CA PRO A 258 4.93 -5.35 15.56
C PRO A 258 5.25 -6.63 16.33
N GLY A 259 4.23 -7.21 16.96
CA GLY A 259 4.32 -8.36 17.85
C GLY A 259 4.30 -8.02 19.33
N ARG A 260 4.41 -6.76 19.70
CA ARG A 260 4.26 -6.31 21.09
C ARG A 260 2.86 -5.76 21.38
N GLY A 261 2.03 -5.60 20.37
CA GLY A 261 0.66 -5.11 20.45
C GLY A 261 -0.39 -6.21 20.26
N GLN A 262 -1.56 -5.80 19.77
CA GLN A 262 -2.74 -6.65 19.64
C GLN A 262 -3.37 -6.64 18.25
N VAL A 263 -2.69 -6.10 17.24
CA VAL A 263 -3.16 -6.15 15.85
C VAL A 263 -3.10 -7.59 15.34
N ASP A 264 -4.17 -8.07 14.73
CA ASP A 264 -4.25 -9.41 14.17
C ASP A 264 -3.43 -9.51 12.87
N TYR A 265 -2.13 -9.73 13.03
CA TYR A 265 -1.21 -9.92 11.90
C TYR A 265 -1.51 -11.18 11.10
N GLY A 266 -2.12 -12.21 11.70
CA GLY A 266 -2.55 -13.39 10.96
C GLY A 266 -3.60 -13.02 9.91
N ARG A 267 -4.60 -12.27 10.31
CA ARG A 267 -5.62 -11.72 9.41
C ARG A 267 -5.01 -10.74 8.41
N TYR A 268 -4.21 -9.80 8.87
CA TYR A 268 -3.62 -8.77 8.02
C TYR A 268 -2.81 -9.36 6.87
N LEU A 269 -1.89 -10.28 7.17
CA LEU A 269 -1.04 -10.92 6.17
C LEU A 269 -1.85 -11.81 5.21
N THR A 270 -2.89 -12.50 5.72
CA THR A 270 -3.77 -13.32 4.90
C THR A 270 -4.53 -12.47 3.87
N GLU A 271 -5.12 -11.36 4.31
CA GLU A 271 -5.82 -10.45 3.40
C GLU A 271 -4.84 -9.83 2.39
N LEU A 272 -3.67 -9.36 2.85
CA LEU A 272 -2.65 -8.76 1.99
C LEU A 272 -2.15 -9.74 0.93
N SER A 273 -1.93 -11.00 1.28
CA SER A 273 -1.46 -12.03 0.34
C SER A 273 -2.46 -12.33 -0.77
N SER A 274 -3.73 -11.95 -0.61
CA SER A 274 -4.74 -12.08 -1.66
C SER A 274 -4.64 -11.01 -2.74
N LEU A 275 -3.90 -9.93 -2.47
CA LEU A 275 -3.71 -8.82 -3.41
C LEU A 275 -2.48 -9.04 -4.31
N PRO A 276 -2.52 -8.56 -5.55
CA PRO A 276 -1.39 -8.70 -6.47
C PRO A 276 -0.28 -7.70 -6.09
N ASP A 277 0.83 -8.20 -5.55
CA ASP A 277 2.11 -7.48 -5.42
C ASP A 277 2.05 -6.14 -4.66
N VAL A 278 1.24 -6.07 -3.59
CA VAL A 278 1.17 -4.89 -2.70
C VAL A 278 2.26 -5.01 -1.63
N PRO A 279 3.15 -4.00 -1.47
CA PRO A 279 4.16 -4.02 -0.43
C PRO A 279 3.61 -3.74 0.96
N LEU A 280 4.29 -4.30 1.98
CA LEU A 280 4.07 -4.05 3.40
C LEU A 280 5.31 -3.36 3.97
N MET A 281 5.17 -2.11 4.37
CA MET A 281 6.28 -1.28 4.83
C MET A 281 6.22 -1.10 6.34
N MET A 282 7.29 -1.49 7.03
CA MET A 282 7.45 -1.22 8.47
C MET A 282 7.88 0.22 8.67
N GLU A 283 7.23 0.93 9.60
CA GLU A 283 7.57 2.33 9.89
C GLU A 283 7.51 2.67 11.39
N HIS A 284 7.94 3.87 11.74
CA HIS A 284 7.91 4.50 13.07
C HIS A 284 8.73 3.77 14.15
N LEU A 285 9.56 2.79 13.79
CA LEU A 285 10.47 2.15 14.73
C LEU A 285 11.75 2.96 14.89
N LYS A 286 12.43 2.84 16.03
CA LYS A 286 13.52 3.74 16.39
C LYS A 286 14.90 3.27 15.94
N THR A 287 15.12 1.96 15.92
CA THR A 287 16.45 1.37 15.70
C THR A 287 16.40 0.24 14.66
N ALA A 288 17.56 -0.08 14.08
CA ALA A 288 17.70 -1.24 13.20
C ALA A 288 17.28 -2.56 13.89
N ASP A 289 17.51 -2.66 15.21
CA ASP A 289 17.13 -3.82 15.99
C ASP A 289 15.62 -3.94 16.14
N ASP A 290 14.91 -2.82 16.33
CA ASP A 290 13.44 -2.80 16.37
C ASP A 290 12.84 -3.26 15.04
N TYR A 291 13.41 -2.80 13.91
CA TYR A 291 12.98 -3.24 12.57
C TYR A 291 13.27 -4.72 12.33
N ARG A 292 14.39 -5.24 12.84
CA ARG A 292 14.71 -6.67 12.75
C ARG A 292 13.71 -7.50 13.56
N GLU A 293 13.41 -7.12 14.80
CA GLU A 293 12.41 -7.77 15.65
C GLU A 293 11.02 -7.80 14.97
N ALA A 294 10.58 -6.65 14.45
CA ALA A 294 9.32 -6.54 13.72
C ALA A 294 9.29 -7.47 12.47
N ALA A 295 10.36 -7.48 11.68
CA ALA A 295 10.47 -8.31 10.49
C ALA A 295 10.44 -9.81 10.82
N GLU A 296 11.13 -10.23 11.88
CA GLU A 296 11.13 -11.62 12.37
C GLU A 296 9.74 -12.05 12.85
N TYR A 297 9.05 -11.20 13.60
CA TYR A 297 7.68 -11.46 14.03
C TYR A 297 6.73 -11.60 12.83
N ILE A 298 6.74 -10.63 11.91
CA ILE A 298 5.88 -10.62 10.72
C ILE A 298 6.09 -11.90 9.90
N ARG A 299 7.35 -12.28 9.64
CA ARG A 299 7.68 -13.52 8.92
C ARG A 299 7.24 -14.78 9.67
N THR A 300 7.39 -14.79 10.99
CA THR A 300 6.94 -15.91 11.85
C THR A 300 5.44 -16.10 11.77
N VAL A 301 4.66 -15.01 11.85
CA VAL A 301 3.21 -15.06 11.68
C VAL A 301 2.84 -15.52 10.28
N GLY A 302 3.53 -15.01 9.25
CA GLY A 302 3.31 -15.45 7.87
C GLY A 302 3.55 -16.95 7.71
N ALA A 303 4.66 -17.47 8.23
CA ALA A 303 4.96 -18.91 8.17
C ALA A 303 3.90 -19.76 8.87
N LYS A 304 3.39 -19.33 10.03
CA LYS A 304 2.29 -20.01 10.75
C LYS A 304 0.99 -20.04 9.94
N ASN A 305 0.78 -19.08 9.05
CA ASN A 305 -0.38 -18.98 8.16
C ASN A 305 -0.08 -19.51 6.74
N HIS A 306 1.02 -20.23 6.54
CA HIS A 306 1.45 -20.79 5.25
C HIS A 306 1.63 -19.76 4.14
N LEU A 307 2.00 -18.52 4.51
CA LEU A 307 2.27 -17.41 3.59
C LEU A 307 3.76 -17.32 3.29
N SER A 308 4.10 -16.92 2.08
CA SER A 308 5.49 -16.73 1.64
C SER A 308 5.84 -15.24 1.55
N PHE A 309 7.12 -14.96 1.78
CA PHE A 309 7.72 -13.64 1.53
C PHE A 309 8.73 -13.77 0.39
N ARG A 310 8.79 -12.74 -0.45
CA ARG A 310 9.85 -12.64 -1.48
C ARG A 310 11.10 -12.09 -0.84
#